data_ec435e8ae062d3c2e7b3c82ee9287fe2
#
_entry.id   ec435e8ae062d3c2e7b3c82ee9287fe2
#
_cell.length_a   1.000
_cell.length_b   1.000
_cell.length_c   1.000
_cell.angle_alpha   90.00
_cell.angle_beta   90.00
_cell.angle_gamma   90.00
#
_symmetry.space_group_name_H-M   'P 1'
#
loop_
_entity.id
_entity.type
_entity.pdbx_description
1 polymer ?
#
loop_
_entity_poly.entity_id
_entity_poly.type
_entity_poly.pdbx_seq_one_letter_code
_entity_poly.pdbx_strand_id
1 'polypeptide(L)'
;MPQPISEATRILGERIRNRRLKLACSQEEIANLAGMNVSNFGKIERGLGNPNFHTLVRIASVLGIDPGVLVAGIGADALPDLAETFTAADFIRERRRREHQG
;
A
#
# COMPACT_ATOMS: atom_id res chain seq x y z
N MET A 1 -11.41 -12.14 -14.30
CA MET A 1 -10.14 -11.61 -13.75
C MET A 1 -10.35 -11.20 -12.31
N PRO A 2 -9.47 -11.60 -11.41
CA PRO A 2 -9.57 -11.16 -10.02
C PRO A 2 -9.44 -9.64 -9.92
N GLN A 3 -10.21 -9.04 -9.06
CA GLN A 3 -10.14 -7.61 -8.78
C GLN A 3 -9.13 -7.35 -7.67
N PRO A 4 -8.44 -6.19 -7.66
CA PRO A 4 -7.61 -5.81 -6.53
C PRO A 4 -8.39 -5.83 -5.20
N ILE A 5 -7.68 -6.08 -4.10
CA ILE A 5 -8.29 -6.10 -2.76
C ILE A 5 -8.88 -4.73 -2.43
N SER A 6 -8.19 -3.66 -2.84
CA SER A 6 -8.61 -2.28 -2.59
C SER A 6 -7.94 -1.36 -3.61
N GLU A 7 -8.38 -0.12 -3.66
CA GLU A 7 -7.70 0.90 -4.44
C GLU A 7 -6.28 1.14 -3.90
N ALA A 8 -6.10 1.04 -2.58
CA ALA A 8 -4.78 1.19 -1.97
C ALA A 8 -3.79 0.14 -2.48
N THR A 9 -4.19 -1.15 -2.51
CA THR A 9 -3.32 -2.22 -3.01
C THR A 9 -3.10 -2.12 -4.51
N ARG A 10 -4.09 -1.64 -5.25
CA ARG A 10 -3.96 -1.40 -6.69
C ARG A 10 -2.89 -0.34 -6.96
N ILE A 11 -2.96 0.78 -6.26
CA ILE A 11 -2.00 1.89 -6.43
C ILE A 11 -0.59 1.43 -6.04
N LEU A 12 -0.46 0.75 -4.91
CA LEU A 12 0.83 0.22 -4.46
C LEU A 12 1.45 -0.70 -5.51
N GLY A 13 0.66 -1.65 -5.99
CA GLY A 13 1.13 -2.61 -7.00
C GLY A 13 1.55 -1.95 -8.30
N GLU A 14 0.81 -0.96 -8.75
CA GLU A 14 1.12 -0.20 -9.96
C GLU A 14 2.44 0.57 -9.81
N ARG A 15 2.67 1.19 -8.65
CA ARG A 15 3.92 1.91 -8.38
C ARG A 15 5.12 0.99 -8.35
N ILE A 16 4.98 -0.18 -7.75
CA ILE A 16 6.03 -1.21 -7.75
C ILE A 16 6.34 -1.65 -9.18
N ARG A 17 5.30 -1.97 -9.94
CA ARG A 17 5.44 -2.42 -11.33
C ARG A 17 6.12 -1.35 -12.19
N ASN A 18 5.67 -0.10 -12.09
CA ASN A 18 6.22 0.99 -12.89
C ASN A 18 7.72 1.19 -12.60
N ARG A 19 8.11 1.14 -11.32
CA ARG A 19 9.52 1.25 -10.96
C ARG A 19 10.33 0.08 -11.49
N ARG A 20 9.80 -1.13 -11.37
CA ARG A 20 10.47 -2.33 -11.89
C ARG A 20 10.70 -2.21 -13.41
N LEU A 21 9.68 -1.79 -14.13
CA LEU A 21 9.77 -1.63 -15.59
C LEU A 21 10.80 -0.57 -15.99
N LYS A 22 10.89 0.52 -15.23
CA LYS A 22 11.92 1.54 -15.47
C LYS A 22 13.33 0.99 -15.29
N LEU A 23 13.50 0.04 -14.37
CA LEU A 23 14.78 -0.61 -14.13
C LEU A 23 15.05 -1.74 -15.13
N ALA A 24 14.10 -2.02 -16.02
CA ALA A 24 14.19 -3.12 -17.01
C ALA A 24 14.42 -4.49 -16.37
N CYS A 25 13.84 -4.71 -15.17
CA CYS A 25 13.94 -5.97 -14.46
C CYS A 25 12.65 -6.77 -14.58
N SER A 26 12.79 -8.11 -14.58
CA SER A 26 11.65 -9.02 -14.55
C SER A 26 11.08 -9.14 -13.13
N GLN A 27 9.84 -9.64 -13.04
CA GLN A 27 9.24 -9.98 -11.74
C GLN A 27 10.11 -10.97 -10.97
N GLU A 28 10.63 -11.98 -11.67
CA GLU A 28 11.48 -13.01 -11.07
C GLU A 28 12.75 -12.41 -10.48
N GLU A 29 13.40 -11.51 -11.22
CA GLU A 29 14.60 -10.85 -10.74
C GLU A 29 14.36 -10.06 -9.46
N ILE A 30 13.32 -9.24 -9.45
CA ILE A 30 13.00 -8.44 -8.25
C ILE A 30 12.58 -9.34 -7.08
N ALA A 31 11.74 -10.33 -7.33
CA ALA A 31 11.30 -11.25 -6.29
C ALA A 31 12.49 -11.99 -5.66
N ASN A 32 13.41 -12.48 -6.48
CA ASN A 32 14.59 -13.19 -6.00
C ASN A 32 15.47 -12.28 -5.14
N LEU A 33 15.71 -11.05 -5.58
CA LEU A 33 16.49 -10.08 -4.81
C LEU A 33 15.81 -9.72 -3.50
N ALA A 34 14.49 -9.68 -3.48
CA ALA A 34 13.71 -9.39 -2.27
C ALA A 34 13.51 -10.62 -1.37
N GLY A 35 14.02 -11.78 -1.79
CA GLY A 35 13.89 -13.02 -1.01
C GLY A 35 12.47 -13.51 -0.91
N MET A 36 11.67 -13.34 -1.96
CA MET A 36 10.26 -13.73 -1.93
C MET A 36 9.87 -14.54 -3.16
N ASN A 37 8.76 -15.23 -3.05
CA ASN A 37 8.20 -16.03 -4.13
C ASN A 37 7.70 -15.13 -5.25
N VAL A 38 8.02 -15.48 -6.51
CA VAL A 38 7.64 -14.67 -7.67
C VAL A 38 6.14 -14.58 -7.85
N SER A 39 5.40 -15.63 -7.51
CA SER A 39 3.94 -15.62 -7.58
C SER A 39 3.35 -14.61 -6.61
N ASN A 40 3.86 -14.55 -5.39
CA ASN A 40 3.43 -13.56 -4.39
C ASN A 40 3.79 -12.14 -4.82
N PHE A 41 4.98 -11.94 -5.37
CA PHE A 41 5.37 -10.64 -5.91
C PHE A 41 4.41 -10.20 -7.02
N GLY A 42 4.10 -11.09 -7.95
CA GLY A 42 3.15 -10.82 -9.03
C GLY A 42 1.77 -10.45 -8.51
N LYS A 43 1.30 -11.10 -7.46
CA LYS A 43 0.03 -10.76 -6.82
C LYS A 43 0.06 -9.34 -6.25
N ILE A 44 1.16 -8.95 -5.61
CA ILE A 44 1.32 -7.59 -5.08
C ILE A 44 1.22 -6.57 -6.21
N GLU A 45 1.90 -6.81 -7.33
CA GLU A 45 1.84 -5.90 -8.49
C GLU A 45 0.44 -5.75 -9.05
N ARG A 46 -0.38 -6.80 -8.97
CA ARG A 46 -1.76 -6.77 -9.48
C ARG A 46 -2.77 -6.26 -8.44
N GLY A 47 -2.31 -5.86 -7.26
CA GLY A 47 -3.19 -5.38 -6.20
C GLY A 47 -3.91 -6.49 -5.46
N LEU A 48 -3.53 -7.75 -5.68
CA LEU A 48 -4.15 -8.93 -5.06
C LEU A 48 -3.48 -9.33 -3.75
N GLY A 49 -2.35 -8.69 -3.42
CA GLY A 49 -1.62 -8.93 -2.20
C GLY A 49 -1.65 -7.73 -1.28
N ASN A 50 -1.54 -8.00 0.00
CA ASN A 50 -1.40 -6.96 1.02
C ASN A 50 -0.10 -7.23 1.77
N PRO A 51 1.03 -6.70 1.28
CA PRO A 51 2.33 -7.00 1.88
C PRO A 51 2.43 -6.42 3.28
N ASN A 52 3.05 -7.19 4.18
CA ASN A 52 3.36 -6.65 5.49
C ASN A 52 4.48 -5.61 5.39
N PHE A 53 4.75 -4.93 6.48
CA PHE A 53 5.71 -3.83 6.49
C PHE A 53 7.11 -4.26 6.06
N HIS A 54 7.60 -5.40 6.57
CA HIS A 54 8.94 -5.88 6.20
C HIS A 54 9.05 -6.19 4.71
N THR A 55 8.03 -6.82 4.14
CA THR A 55 7.99 -7.10 2.70
C THR A 55 8.00 -5.82 1.89
N LEU A 56 7.23 -4.82 2.31
CA LEU A 56 7.20 -3.52 1.66
C LEU A 56 8.58 -2.86 1.66
N VAL A 57 9.26 -2.86 2.81
CA VAL A 57 10.60 -2.29 2.93
C VAL A 57 11.61 -3.03 2.06
N ARG A 58 11.54 -4.38 2.01
CA ARG A 58 12.42 -5.17 1.16
C ARG A 58 12.24 -4.84 -0.32
N ILE A 59 11.00 -4.77 -0.77
CA ILE A 59 10.70 -4.44 -2.17
C ILE A 59 11.24 -3.06 -2.50
N ALA A 60 10.97 -2.07 -1.66
CA ALA A 60 11.45 -0.71 -1.86
C ALA A 60 12.98 -0.66 -1.92
N SER A 61 13.65 -1.39 -1.02
CA SER A 61 15.11 -1.46 -0.98
C SER A 61 15.69 -2.03 -2.26
N VAL A 62 15.11 -3.11 -2.77
CA VAL A 62 15.54 -3.74 -4.02
C VAL A 62 15.31 -2.79 -5.20
N LEU A 63 14.20 -2.06 -5.19
CA LEU A 63 13.88 -1.09 -6.24
C LEU A 63 14.70 0.21 -6.13
N GLY A 64 15.46 0.37 -5.04
CA GLY A 64 16.29 1.57 -4.85
C GLY A 64 15.51 2.82 -4.55
N ILE A 65 14.35 2.69 -3.89
CA ILE A 65 13.50 3.84 -3.53
C ILE A 65 13.14 3.77 -2.06
N ASP A 66 12.78 4.92 -1.50
CA ASP A 66 12.25 5.01 -0.15
C ASP A 66 10.86 4.36 -0.10
N PRO A 67 10.57 3.53 0.93
CA PRO A 67 9.22 2.95 1.07
C PRO A 67 8.11 4.00 1.07
N GLY A 68 8.38 5.21 1.55
CA GLY A 68 7.43 6.30 1.54
C GLY A 68 6.94 6.67 0.14
N VAL A 69 7.80 6.50 -0.88
CA VAL A 69 7.42 6.75 -2.27
C VAL A 69 6.31 5.81 -2.72
N LEU A 70 6.36 4.56 -2.24
CA LEU A 70 5.38 3.56 -2.63
C LEU A 70 4.00 3.82 -2.02
N VAL A 71 3.93 4.47 -0.86
CA VAL A 71 2.68 4.66 -0.13
C VAL A 71 2.21 6.11 -0.07
N ALA A 72 2.98 7.03 -0.64
CA ALA A 72 2.67 8.46 -0.57
C ALA A 72 1.28 8.76 -1.15
N GLY A 73 0.49 9.54 -0.42
CA GLY A 73 -0.82 9.97 -0.88
C GLY A 73 -1.92 8.92 -0.84
N ILE A 74 -1.62 7.70 -0.40
CA ILE A 74 -2.65 6.67 -0.26
C ILE A 74 -3.36 6.91 1.07
N GLY A 75 -4.62 7.32 1.00
CA GLY A 75 -5.42 7.65 2.17
C GLY A 75 -6.56 6.68 2.42
N ALA A 76 -7.37 6.98 3.41
CA ALA A 76 -8.48 6.15 3.84
C ALA A 76 -9.53 5.93 2.76
N ASP A 77 -9.69 6.88 1.84
CA ASP A 77 -10.59 6.78 0.70
C ASP A 77 -10.21 5.63 -0.25
N ALA A 78 -8.96 5.18 -0.19
CA ALA A 78 -8.48 4.05 -0.98
C ALA A 78 -8.69 2.69 -0.30
N LEU A 79 -9.23 2.67 0.93
CA LEU A 79 -9.53 1.45 1.66
C LEU A 79 -10.96 0.99 1.38
N PRO A 80 -11.24 -0.33 1.40
CA PRO A 80 -12.54 -0.85 0.94
C PRO A 80 -13.73 -0.37 1.77
N ASP A 81 -13.55 -0.11 3.07
CA ASP A 81 -14.65 0.20 3.97
C ASP A 81 -14.49 1.52 4.71
N LEU A 82 -13.53 2.36 4.29
CA LEU A 82 -13.19 3.58 5.01
C LEU A 82 -13.11 4.79 4.08
N ALA A 83 -14.06 4.90 3.13
CA ALA A 83 -14.11 6.04 2.21
C ALA A 83 -14.15 7.37 2.95
N GLU A 84 -14.84 7.40 4.10
CA GLU A 84 -14.86 8.55 4.99
C GLU A 84 -14.40 8.10 6.37
N THR A 85 -13.27 8.66 6.81
CA THR A 85 -12.70 8.31 8.10
C THR A 85 -13.05 9.36 9.14
N PHE A 86 -13.65 8.91 10.23
CA PHE A 86 -13.84 9.74 11.42
C PHE A 86 -12.49 9.82 12.13
N THR A 87 -11.86 10.99 12.06
CA THR A 87 -10.49 11.17 12.54
C THR A 87 -10.42 11.34 14.05
N ALA A 88 -9.22 11.23 14.61
CA ALA A 88 -9.00 11.52 16.02
C ALA A 88 -9.41 12.96 16.36
N ALA A 89 -9.15 13.91 15.44
CA ALA A 89 -9.56 15.29 15.65
C ALA A 89 -11.08 15.41 15.72
N ASP A 90 -11.80 14.70 14.85
CA ASP A 90 -13.27 14.65 14.87
C ASP A 90 -13.77 14.04 16.19
N PHE A 91 -13.13 12.97 16.63
CA PHE A 91 -13.47 12.31 17.89
C PHE A 91 -13.28 13.25 19.08
N ILE A 92 -12.16 13.97 19.12
CA ILE A 92 -11.87 14.91 20.20
C ILE A 92 -12.91 16.02 20.25
N ARG A 93 -13.29 16.58 19.09
CA ARG A 93 -14.33 17.61 19.02
C ARG A 93 -15.68 17.10 19.54
N GLU A 94 -16.06 15.88 19.13
CA GLU A 94 -17.30 15.25 19.56
C GLU A 94 -17.30 14.99 21.07
N ARG A 95 -16.16 14.53 21.60
CA ARG A 95 -16.01 14.30 23.04
C ARG A 95 -16.15 15.61 23.82
N ARG A 96 -15.50 16.69 23.36
CA ARG A 96 -15.62 18.01 24.00
C ARG A 96 -17.04 18.54 23.97
N ARG A 97 -17.72 18.37 22.85
CA ARG A 97 -19.10 18.78 22.70
C ARG A 97 -20.00 18.08 23.73
N ARG A 98 -19.83 16.78 23.93
CA ARG A 98 -20.56 15.98 24.90
C ARG A 98 -20.30 16.45 26.34
N GLU A 99 -19.04 16.74 26.66
CA GLU A 99 -18.62 17.21 27.97
C GLU A 99 -19.29 18.55 28.32
N HIS A 100 -19.45 19.44 27.32
CA HIS A 100 -20.08 20.73 27.52
C HIS A 100 -21.61 20.67 27.60
N GLN A 101 -22.21 19.62 27.07
CA GLN A 101 -23.65 19.40 27.11
C GLN A 101 -24.12 18.67 28.38
N GLY A 102 -23.20 18.02 29.02
CA GLY A 102 -23.46 17.30 30.26
C GLY A 102 -23.48 18.22 31.46
#